data_946a3ad09015fcb88332bacd90cbf64f
#
_entry.id   946a3ad09015fcb88332bacd90cbf64f
#
_cell.length_a   1.000
_cell.length_b   1.000
_cell.length_c   1.000
_cell.angle_alpha   90.00
_cell.angle_beta   90.00
_cell.angle_gamma   90.00
#
_symmetry.space_group_name_H-M   'P 1'
#
loop_
_entity.id
_entity.type
_entity.pdbx_description
1 polymer ?
#
loop_
_entity_poly.entity_id
_entity_poly.type
_entity_poly.pdbx_seq_one_letter_code
_entity_poly.pdbx_strand_id
1 'polypeptide(L)'
;MKKGKLLLATGALLLSVSALVACSQGGKSSSSDNQVFSYVYTQDPDTLDYSLSNKKSTSEFTGNAVDGLLEVDKYGNLIPSLAKDWTVSKDGLTYTYKLRKGVKWLTAEGEEFGEVKAQDFVTGLQHAADKKSSALYLVQQSIKGLDDYVSGKTKDFSTVGVKAVDDYTVQYTLNQPESFWNSKTTMGILMPVNKEFLDSKGDDYGQGTNPSSILYCGPYLIKAITSKSVVTLEKNPTYWDADNVKISKVKLTYYDGQDSESLIRGFDNGDYTFARVFPNGSNYKSVEKKHKDDIVFSDQGSSTYNLSFNIDRQAYEITTKTTDAQKSSTKKAILNKDFRQAIMFAFNRKAYV
;
A
#
# COMPACT_ATOMS: atom_id res chain seq x y z
N MET A 1 58.62 0.80 -62.63
CA MET A 1 57.67 1.37 -63.61
C MET A 1 56.32 1.55 -62.99
N LYS A 2 55.70 2.76 -63.14
CA LYS A 2 54.31 3.22 -62.83
C LYS A 2 53.94 3.31 -61.35
N LYS A 3 54.11 4.43 -60.64
CA LYS A 3 53.31 5.67 -60.52
C LYS A 3 51.81 5.41 -60.35
N GLY A 4 51.30 5.67 -59.16
CA GLY A 4 49.86 5.75 -58.82
C GLY A 4 49.66 6.62 -57.62
N LYS A 5 49.04 7.71 -57.85
CA LYS A 5 48.91 8.96 -57.14
C LYS A 5 48.26 8.87 -55.72
N LEU A 6 48.88 9.59 -54.80
CA LEU A 6 48.37 10.06 -53.54
C LEU A 6 47.23 11.10 -53.78
N LEU A 7 46.06 10.91 -53.25
CA LEU A 7 45.02 11.93 -53.17
C LEU A 7 44.76 12.23 -51.70
N LEU A 8 45.22 13.39 -51.25
CA LEU A 8 44.82 14.06 -50.03
C LEU A 8 43.37 14.56 -50.20
N ALA A 9 42.47 14.16 -49.30
CA ALA A 9 41.22 14.79 -49.13
C ALA A 9 41.16 15.43 -47.72
N THR A 10 41.36 16.74 -47.72
CA THR A 10 41.13 17.64 -46.62
C THR A 10 39.63 17.73 -46.36
N GLY A 11 39.15 17.15 -45.26
CA GLY A 11 37.78 17.28 -44.80
C GLY A 11 37.72 18.32 -43.67
N ALA A 12 37.05 19.42 -43.94
CA ALA A 12 36.85 20.54 -43.04
C ALA A 12 36.04 20.13 -41.79
N LEU A 13 36.60 20.40 -40.61
CA LEU A 13 35.86 20.40 -39.33
C LEU A 13 34.86 21.57 -39.33
N LEU A 14 33.58 21.28 -39.45
CA LEU A 14 32.50 22.20 -39.14
C LEU A 14 32.15 22.03 -37.64
N LEU A 15 32.66 22.95 -36.84
CA LEU A 15 32.17 23.21 -35.48
C LEU A 15 30.79 23.86 -35.60
N SER A 16 29.74 23.08 -35.38
CA SER A 16 28.41 23.62 -35.12
C SER A 16 28.28 23.95 -33.64
N VAL A 17 28.46 25.21 -33.30
CA VAL A 17 28.08 25.82 -32.04
C VAL A 17 26.56 25.91 -32.05
N SER A 18 25.89 24.99 -31.39
CA SER A 18 24.46 25.09 -31.10
C SER A 18 24.27 26.07 -29.95
N ALA A 19 23.84 27.26 -30.26
CA ALA A 19 23.40 28.26 -29.28
C ALA A 19 22.15 27.72 -28.54
N LEU A 20 22.30 27.46 -27.26
CA LEU A 20 21.19 27.29 -26.35
C LEU A 20 20.47 28.62 -26.18
N VAL A 21 19.45 28.89 -26.97
CA VAL A 21 18.50 29.96 -26.71
C VAL A 21 17.56 29.46 -25.61
N ALA A 22 17.78 29.94 -24.40
CA ALA A 22 16.81 29.87 -23.33
C ALA A 22 15.63 30.81 -23.68
N CYS A 23 14.58 30.25 -24.26
CA CYS A 23 13.29 30.93 -24.33
C CYS A 23 12.50 30.61 -23.05
N SER A 24 12.65 31.51 -22.07
CA SER A 24 11.66 31.69 -21.05
C SER A 24 10.46 32.40 -21.69
N GLN A 25 9.42 31.66 -21.99
CA GLN A 25 8.10 32.28 -22.17
C GLN A 25 7.02 31.21 -21.92
N GLY A 26 6.14 31.54 -20.97
CA GLY A 26 5.04 30.68 -20.54
C GLY A 26 4.14 30.27 -21.71
N GLY A 27 4.18 29.01 -22.03
CA GLY A 27 3.22 28.34 -22.87
C GLY A 27 2.72 27.13 -22.09
N LYS A 28 1.45 27.16 -21.69
CA LYS A 28 0.75 25.97 -21.23
C LYS A 28 0.79 24.94 -22.35
N SER A 29 1.79 24.09 -22.33
CA SER A 29 1.82 22.86 -23.11
C SER A 29 1.21 21.78 -22.24
N SER A 30 -0.03 21.44 -22.52
CA SER A 30 -0.74 20.28 -21.99
C SER A 30 -0.13 18.99 -22.57
N SER A 31 0.96 18.51 -21.95
CA SER A 31 1.39 17.12 -22.08
C SER A 31 1.13 16.44 -20.74
N SER A 32 -0.12 15.98 -20.56
CA SER A 32 -0.56 15.29 -19.35
C SER A 32 0.00 13.88 -19.19
N ASP A 33 0.84 13.40 -20.09
CA ASP A 33 1.17 11.97 -20.18
C ASP A 33 2.47 11.55 -19.49
N ASN A 34 3.18 12.43 -18.77
CA ASN A 34 4.45 12.10 -18.13
C ASN A 34 4.60 12.65 -16.71
N GLN A 35 3.53 12.68 -15.93
CA GLN A 35 3.63 13.08 -14.53
C GLN A 35 4.19 11.91 -13.71
N VAL A 36 5.34 12.13 -13.08
CA VAL A 36 5.99 11.17 -12.19
C VAL A 36 5.82 11.64 -10.75
N PHE A 37 5.29 10.77 -9.89
CA PHE A 37 5.32 10.96 -8.45
C PHE A 37 6.54 10.23 -7.88
N SER A 38 7.39 10.94 -7.15
CA SER A 38 8.59 10.39 -6.53
C SER A 38 8.58 10.65 -5.03
N TYR A 39 8.81 9.61 -4.22
CA TYR A 39 8.96 9.72 -2.77
C TYR A 39 9.82 8.58 -2.22
N VAL A 40 9.76 8.36 -0.91
CA VAL A 40 10.51 7.32 -0.23
C VAL A 40 9.58 6.28 0.40
N TYR A 41 10.11 5.06 0.54
CA TYR A 41 9.54 4.00 1.38
C TYR A 41 10.61 3.52 2.38
N THR A 42 10.19 2.98 3.52
CA THR A 42 11.11 2.67 4.63
C THR A 42 11.27 1.19 4.92
N GLN A 43 10.44 0.34 4.33
CA GLN A 43 10.47 -1.10 4.56
C GLN A 43 9.99 -1.83 3.30
N ASP A 44 10.76 -2.83 2.87
CA ASP A 44 10.32 -3.73 1.81
C ASP A 44 9.04 -4.46 2.23
N PRO A 45 8.15 -4.81 1.29
CA PRO A 45 6.98 -5.61 1.61
C PRO A 45 7.41 -7.01 2.06
N ASP A 46 6.86 -7.48 3.18
CA ASP A 46 7.04 -8.86 3.62
C ASP A 46 6.36 -9.82 2.63
N THR A 47 5.25 -9.38 2.08
CA THR A 47 4.44 -10.08 1.09
C THR A 47 3.68 -9.09 0.23
N LEU A 48 3.41 -9.45 -1.02
CA LEU A 48 2.43 -8.79 -1.89
C LEU A 48 1.04 -9.42 -1.78
N ASP A 49 0.89 -10.50 -1.00
CA ASP A 49 -0.43 -11.05 -0.70
C ASP A 49 -1.18 -10.12 0.26
N TYR A 50 -1.96 -9.24 -0.33
CA TYR A 50 -2.76 -8.22 0.37
C TYR A 50 -3.86 -8.83 1.25
N SER A 51 -4.25 -10.07 1.00
CA SER A 51 -5.25 -10.77 1.81
C SER A 51 -4.68 -11.34 3.12
N LEU A 52 -3.37 -11.56 3.20
CA LEU A 52 -2.71 -12.16 4.35
C LEU A 52 -2.09 -11.15 5.33
N SER A 53 -1.89 -9.91 4.90
CA SER A 53 -1.16 -8.92 5.69
C SER A 53 -1.99 -7.65 5.92
N ASN A 54 -1.99 -7.17 7.18
CA ASN A 54 -2.51 -5.85 7.55
C ASN A 54 -1.39 -4.82 7.76
N LYS A 55 -0.16 -5.14 7.36
CA LYS A 55 0.98 -4.25 7.52
C LYS A 55 0.97 -3.14 6.47
N LYS A 56 1.37 -1.94 6.91
CA LYS A 56 1.55 -0.80 6.00
C LYS A 56 2.53 -1.12 4.87
N SER A 57 3.61 -1.87 5.16
CA SER A 57 4.60 -2.28 4.16
C SER A 57 4.04 -3.12 3.00
N THR A 58 2.92 -3.82 3.19
CA THR A 58 2.18 -4.48 2.11
C THR A 58 1.23 -3.52 1.42
N SER A 59 0.35 -2.84 2.19
CA SER A 59 -0.70 -1.99 1.62
C SER A 59 -0.17 -0.75 0.90
N GLU A 60 1.00 -0.25 1.25
CA GLU A 60 1.66 0.88 0.58
C GLU A 60 1.92 0.61 -0.91
N PHE A 61 2.20 -0.65 -1.27
CA PHE A 61 2.43 -1.06 -2.65
C PHE A 61 1.17 -1.64 -3.31
N THR A 62 0.42 -2.47 -2.58
CA THR A 62 -0.73 -3.19 -3.15
C THR A 62 -2.01 -2.37 -3.19
N GLY A 63 -2.14 -1.32 -2.35
CA GLY A 63 -3.36 -0.50 -2.25
C GLY A 63 -3.70 0.30 -3.51
N ASN A 64 -2.74 0.46 -4.44
CA ASN A 64 -2.99 1.02 -5.77
C ASN A 64 -2.84 -0.02 -6.89
N ALA A 65 -2.58 -1.27 -6.55
CA ALA A 65 -2.37 -2.36 -7.50
C ALA A 65 -3.61 -3.23 -7.69
N VAL A 66 -4.44 -3.33 -6.63
CA VAL A 66 -5.68 -4.10 -6.64
C VAL A 66 -6.78 -3.27 -6.00
N ASP A 67 -7.93 -3.21 -6.63
CA ASP A 67 -9.11 -2.51 -6.12
C ASP A 67 -9.97 -3.41 -5.23
N GLY A 68 -10.64 -2.80 -4.25
CA GLY A 68 -11.69 -3.42 -3.44
C GLY A 68 -13.09 -3.20 -4.02
N LEU A 69 -14.13 -3.61 -3.28
CA LEU A 69 -15.51 -3.30 -3.64
C LEU A 69 -15.78 -1.79 -3.63
N LEU A 70 -15.30 -1.12 -2.60
CA LEU A 70 -15.38 0.32 -2.41
C LEU A 70 -13.97 0.88 -2.21
N GLU A 71 -13.83 2.19 -2.38
CA GLU A 71 -12.62 2.93 -2.07
C GLU A 71 -12.94 4.19 -1.24
N VAL A 72 -11.91 4.91 -0.82
CA VAL A 72 -12.05 6.13 -0.02
C VAL A 72 -11.55 7.33 -0.84
N ASP A 73 -12.39 8.35 -0.97
CA ASP A 73 -11.99 9.60 -1.61
C ASP A 73 -11.05 10.44 -0.72
N LYS A 74 -10.54 11.54 -1.27
CA LYS A 74 -9.64 12.46 -0.55
C LYS A 74 -10.26 13.11 0.70
N TYR A 75 -11.56 13.00 0.90
CA TYR A 75 -12.27 13.53 2.06
C TYR A 75 -12.63 12.45 3.09
N GLY A 76 -12.27 11.19 2.82
CA GLY A 76 -12.60 10.06 3.68
C GLY A 76 -14.00 9.46 3.43
N ASN A 77 -14.69 9.86 2.37
CA ASN A 77 -15.98 9.28 2.02
C ASN A 77 -15.80 7.97 1.26
N LEU A 78 -16.66 7.00 1.53
CA LEU A 78 -16.72 5.77 0.76
C LEU A 78 -17.39 6.02 -0.58
N ILE A 79 -16.71 5.63 -1.64
CA ILE A 79 -17.19 5.75 -3.02
C ILE A 79 -17.11 4.41 -3.74
N PRO A 80 -17.90 4.22 -4.84
CA PRO A 80 -17.86 3.02 -5.65
C PRO A 80 -16.49 2.78 -6.29
N SER A 81 -15.95 1.54 -6.16
CA SER A 81 -14.77 1.07 -6.89
C SER A 81 -15.14 -0.11 -7.80
N LEU A 82 -14.70 -1.36 -7.54
CA LEU A 82 -15.16 -2.51 -8.34
C LEU A 82 -16.67 -2.73 -8.24
N ALA A 83 -17.28 -2.44 -7.10
CA ALA A 83 -18.73 -2.36 -7.02
C ALA A 83 -19.20 -0.98 -7.49
N LYS A 84 -20.03 -0.97 -8.53
CA LYS A 84 -20.68 0.28 -9.03
C LYS A 84 -21.87 0.71 -8.19
N ASP A 85 -22.46 -0.23 -7.44
CA ASP A 85 -23.65 -0.02 -6.59
C ASP A 85 -23.78 -1.14 -5.56
N TRP A 86 -24.50 -0.88 -4.47
CA TRP A 86 -24.78 -1.87 -3.43
C TRP A 86 -26.11 -1.60 -2.74
N THR A 87 -26.66 -2.65 -2.13
CA THR A 87 -27.86 -2.58 -1.31
C THR A 87 -27.63 -3.27 0.04
N VAL A 88 -28.37 -2.85 1.04
CA VAL A 88 -28.38 -3.43 2.38
C VAL A 88 -29.78 -3.88 2.72
N SER A 89 -29.94 -5.09 3.26
CA SER A 89 -31.24 -5.60 3.70
C SER A 89 -31.80 -4.77 4.87
N LYS A 90 -33.11 -4.83 5.08
CA LYS A 90 -33.79 -4.03 6.13
C LYS A 90 -33.28 -4.33 7.54
N ASP A 91 -32.84 -5.57 7.79
CA ASP A 91 -32.25 -5.99 9.07
C ASP A 91 -30.78 -5.62 9.22
N GLY A 92 -30.15 -5.03 8.19
CA GLY A 92 -28.75 -4.62 8.20
C GLY A 92 -27.75 -5.78 8.14
N LEU A 93 -28.21 -7.00 7.84
CA LEU A 93 -27.36 -8.21 7.88
C LEU A 93 -26.79 -8.60 6.52
N THR A 94 -27.48 -8.27 5.43
CA THR A 94 -27.08 -8.71 4.08
C THR A 94 -26.71 -7.51 3.21
N TYR A 95 -25.48 -7.53 2.71
CA TYR A 95 -24.92 -6.55 1.80
C TYR A 95 -24.74 -7.18 0.44
N THR A 96 -25.31 -6.59 -0.60
CA THR A 96 -25.23 -7.09 -1.98
C THR A 96 -24.61 -6.03 -2.88
N TYR A 97 -23.47 -6.37 -3.48
CA TYR A 97 -22.66 -5.48 -4.31
C TYR A 97 -22.79 -5.88 -5.77
N LYS A 98 -23.03 -4.90 -6.65
CA LYS A 98 -23.08 -5.07 -8.10
C LYS A 98 -21.78 -4.61 -8.72
N LEU A 99 -21.00 -5.53 -9.26
CA LEU A 99 -19.69 -5.26 -9.84
C LEU A 99 -19.79 -4.56 -11.20
N ARG A 100 -18.74 -3.83 -11.55
CA ARG A 100 -18.47 -3.38 -12.91
C ARG A 100 -18.16 -4.59 -13.79
N LYS A 101 -18.58 -4.55 -15.05
CA LYS A 101 -18.23 -5.56 -16.04
C LYS A 101 -17.02 -5.12 -16.84
N GLY A 102 -16.25 -6.08 -17.34
CA GLY A 102 -15.10 -5.81 -18.21
C GLY A 102 -13.84 -5.35 -17.50
N VAL A 103 -13.81 -5.33 -16.15
CA VAL A 103 -12.58 -5.04 -15.40
C VAL A 103 -11.62 -6.20 -15.56
N LYS A 104 -10.37 -5.91 -15.98
CA LYS A 104 -9.39 -6.92 -16.33
C LYS A 104 -8.44 -7.23 -15.17
N TRP A 105 -8.13 -8.50 -15.03
CA TRP A 105 -6.93 -8.95 -14.36
C TRP A 105 -5.74 -8.84 -15.33
N LEU A 106 -4.68 -8.17 -14.92
CA LEU A 106 -3.43 -8.05 -15.67
C LEU A 106 -2.27 -8.70 -14.95
N THR A 107 -1.29 -9.18 -15.70
CA THR A 107 0.03 -9.55 -15.18
C THR A 107 0.87 -8.29 -14.89
N ALA A 108 2.03 -8.43 -14.22
CA ALA A 108 2.96 -7.32 -14.00
C ALA A 108 3.48 -6.72 -15.33
N GLU A 109 3.53 -7.51 -16.38
CA GLU A 109 3.91 -7.10 -17.74
C GLU A 109 2.82 -6.27 -18.41
N GLY A 110 1.58 -6.37 -17.93
CA GLY A 110 0.39 -5.68 -18.46
C GLY A 110 -0.43 -6.53 -19.43
N GLU A 111 -0.17 -7.83 -19.47
CA GLU A 111 -0.94 -8.79 -20.28
C GLU A 111 -2.27 -9.12 -19.60
N GLU A 112 -3.34 -9.24 -20.37
CA GLU A 112 -4.64 -9.65 -19.86
C GLU A 112 -4.62 -11.12 -19.47
N PHE A 113 -4.99 -11.41 -18.20
CA PHE A 113 -5.15 -12.77 -17.67
C PHE A 113 -6.61 -13.22 -17.66
N GLY A 114 -7.53 -12.30 -17.42
CA GLY A 114 -8.96 -12.60 -17.35
C GLY A 114 -9.77 -11.39 -16.91
N GLU A 115 -11.00 -11.64 -16.50
CA GLU A 115 -11.92 -10.61 -16.01
C GLU A 115 -12.22 -10.82 -14.52
N VAL A 116 -12.28 -9.72 -13.76
CA VAL A 116 -12.66 -9.77 -12.33
C VAL A 116 -14.12 -10.21 -12.20
N LYS A 117 -14.35 -11.23 -11.41
CA LYS A 117 -15.66 -11.82 -11.15
C LYS A 117 -16.01 -11.84 -9.67
N ALA A 118 -17.27 -12.00 -9.37
CA ALA A 118 -17.77 -12.12 -8.00
C ALA A 118 -17.13 -13.30 -7.24
N GLN A 119 -16.79 -14.38 -7.93
CA GLN A 119 -16.13 -15.55 -7.33
C GLN A 119 -14.73 -15.22 -6.80
N ASP A 120 -14.04 -14.19 -7.35
CA ASP A 120 -12.71 -13.81 -6.91
C ASP A 120 -12.72 -13.27 -5.47
N PHE A 121 -13.83 -12.63 -5.05
CA PHE A 121 -14.01 -12.16 -3.68
C PHE A 121 -14.24 -13.32 -2.70
N VAL A 122 -14.93 -14.36 -3.13
CA VAL A 122 -15.10 -15.59 -2.35
C VAL A 122 -13.76 -16.29 -2.21
N THR A 123 -13.00 -16.41 -3.30
CA THR A 123 -11.65 -16.99 -3.32
C THR A 123 -10.70 -16.24 -2.39
N GLY A 124 -10.69 -14.90 -2.45
CA GLY A 124 -9.81 -14.09 -1.61
C GLY A 124 -10.05 -14.29 -0.11
N LEU A 125 -11.33 -14.28 0.31
CA LEU A 125 -11.67 -14.53 1.72
C LEU A 125 -11.36 -15.96 2.16
N GLN A 126 -11.62 -16.95 1.30
CA GLN A 126 -11.27 -18.34 1.59
C GLN A 126 -9.76 -18.52 1.74
N HIS A 127 -8.99 -17.97 0.81
CA HIS A 127 -7.53 -18.00 0.88
C HIS A 127 -7.01 -17.37 2.17
N ALA A 128 -7.53 -16.19 2.55
CA ALA A 128 -7.18 -15.53 3.81
C ALA A 128 -7.51 -16.40 5.03
N ALA A 129 -8.64 -17.10 5.02
CA ALA A 129 -9.05 -18.00 6.10
C ALA A 129 -8.17 -19.26 6.18
N ASP A 130 -7.91 -19.91 5.05
CA ASP A 130 -7.10 -21.13 4.95
C ASP A 130 -5.64 -20.89 5.36
N LYS A 131 -5.07 -19.78 4.96
CA LYS A 131 -3.70 -19.37 5.30
C LYS A 131 -3.59 -18.65 6.67
N LYS A 132 -4.70 -18.52 7.41
CA LYS A 132 -4.76 -17.85 8.74
C LYS A 132 -4.18 -16.43 8.71
N SER A 133 -4.71 -15.62 7.81
CA SER A 133 -4.32 -14.23 7.63
C SER A 133 -4.20 -13.47 8.96
N SER A 134 -3.15 -12.65 9.10
CA SER A 134 -3.00 -11.75 10.24
C SER A 134 -4.09 -10.67 10.32
N ALA A 135 -4.84 -10.46 9.21
CA ALA A 135 -5.94 -9.50 9.13
C ALA A 135 -7.32 -10.09 9.46
N LEU A 136 -7.44 -11.40 9.75
CA LEU A 136 -8.73 -12.06 10.05
C LEU A 136 -9.51 -11.39 11.17
N TYR A 137 -8.83 -10.86 12.19
CA TYR A 137 -9.49 -10.18 13.31
C TYR A 137 -10.41 -9.03 12.87
N LEU A 138 -10.20 -8.47 11.68
CA LEU A 138 -11.03 -7.38 11.14
C LEU A 138 -12.43 -7.86 10.73
N VAL A 139 -12.58 -9.13 10.32
CA VAL A 139 -13.78 -9.64 9.67
C VAL A 139 -14.31 -10.96 10.26
N GLN A 140 -13.48 -11.71 11.00
CA GLN A 140 -13.79 -13.05 11.49
C GLN A 140 -15.07 -13.11 12.31
N GLN A 141 -15.30 -12.13 13.20
CA GLN A 141 -16.50 -12.05 14.00
C GLN A 141 -17.68 -11.38 13.28
N SER A 142 -17.43 -10.66 12.21
CA SER A 142 -18.45 -9.94 11.44
C SER A 142 -19.20 -10.85 10.47
N ILE A 143 -18.45 -11.64 9.69
CA ILE A 143 -19.02 -12.48 8.62
C ILE A 143 -19.59 -13.77 9.22
N LYS A 144 -20.84 -14.06 8.90
CA LYS A 144 -21.54 -15.28 9.36
C LYS A 144 -20.72 -16.54 9.02
N GLY A 145 -20.53 -17.41 10.00
CA GLY A 145 -19.87 -18.70 9.84
C GLY A 145 -18.35 -18.63 9.65
N LEU A 146 -17.73 -17.47 9.48
CA LEU A 146 -16.29 -17.34 9.26
C LEU A 146 -15.48 -17.79 10.50
N ASP A 147 -15.94 -17.45 11.71
CA ASP A 147 -15.29 -17.89 12.94
C ASP A 147 -15.32 -19.42 13.10
N ASP A 148 -16.43 -20.05 12.78
CA ASP A 148 -16.56 -21.52 12.83
C ASP A 148 -15.64 -22.21 11.81
N TYR A 149 -15.47 -21.61 10.63
CA TYR A 149 -14.54 -22.12 9.61
C TYR A 149 -13.08 -21.95 10.06
N VAL A 150 -12.67 -20.77 10.47
CA VAL A 150 -11.29 -20.47 10.91
C VAL A 150 -10.88 -21.29 12.14
N SER A 151 -11.82 -21.49 13.08
CA SER A 151 -11.59 -22.33 14.28
C SER A 151 -11.60 -23.84 14.01
N GLY A 152 -11.98 -24.26 12.80
CA GLY A 152 -12.04 -25.68 12.40
C GLY A 152 -13.28 -26.43 12.88
N LYS A 153 -14.31 -25.74 13.37
CA LYS A 153 -15.62 -26.37 13.68
C LYS A 153 -16.33 -26.87 12.42
N THR A 154 -16.12 -26.22 11.30
CA THR A 154 -16.51 -26.69 9.97
C THR A 154 -15.34 -26.58 9.00
N LYS A 155 -15.32 -27.46 7.98
CA LYS A 155 -14.38 -27.41 6.86
C LYS A 155 -15.06 -26.96 5.57
N ASP A 156 -16.36 -26.75 5.61
CA ASP A 156 -17.16 -26.36 4.46
C ASP A 156 -17.25 -24.83 4.39
N PHE A 157 -16.46 -24.22 3.50
CA PHE A 157 -16.45 -22.78 3.29
C PHE A 157 -17.78 -22.25 2.72
N SER A 158 -18.61 -23.11 2.11
CA SER A 158 -19.94 -22.69 1.62
C SER A 158 -20.89 -22.24 2.73
N THR A 159 -20.59 -22.56 3.99
CA THR A 159 -21.33 -22.08 5.19
C THR A 159 -20.96 -20.68 5.61
N VAL A 160 -19.88 -20.11 5.06
CA VAL A 160 -19.44 -18.74 5.33
C VAL A 160 -20.31 -17.75 4.58
N GLY A 161 -20.63 -16.66 5.22
CA GLY A 161 -21.54 -15.61 4.72
C GLY A 161 -20.94 -14.74 3.60
N VAL A 162 -20.26 -15.35 2.64
CA VAL A 162 -19.84 -14.72 1.38
C VAL A 162 -20.21 -15.62 0.20
N LYS A 163 -20.78 -15.04 -0.85
CA LYS A 163 -21.10 -15.80 -2.06
C LYS A 163 -21.11 -14.94 -3.32
N ALA A 164 -20.74 -15.54 -4.44
CA ALA A 164 -21.05 -15.07 -5.76
C ALA A 164 -22.49 -15.48 -6.10
N VAL A 165 -23.40 -14.52 -6.22
CA VAL A 165 -24.81 -14.77 -6.59
C VAL A 165 -24.90 -15.03 -8.09
N ASP A 166 -24.11 -14.28 -8.85
CA ASP A 166 -23.84 -14.43 -10.28
C ASP A 166 -22.42 -13.88 -10.55
N ASP A 167 -21.96 -13.88 -11.79
CA ASP A 167 -20.62 -13.43 -12.17
C ASP A 167 -20.26 -12.01 -11.67
N TYR A 168 -21.26 -11.15 -11.45
CA TYR A 168 -21.08 -9.73 -11.13
C TYR A 168 -21.86 -9.28 -9.89
N THR A 169 -22.24 -10.24 -9.04
CA THR A 169 -22.96 -9.94 -7.80
C THR A 169 -22.32 -10.67 -6.64
N VAL A 170 -21.67 -9.92 -5.75
CA VAL A 170 -21.11 -10.40 -4.47
C VAL A 170 -22.10 -10.12 -3.35
N GLN A 171 -22.32 -11.09 -2.47
CA GLN A 171 -23.16 -10.89 -1.29
C GLN A 171 -22.44 -11.34 -0.03
N TYR A 172 -22.47 -10.46 0.99
CA TYR A 172 -22.01 -10.76 2.34
C TYR A 172 -23.20 -10.84 3.29
N THR A 173 -23.15 -11.81 4.21
CA THR A 173 -24.11 -11.95 5.33
C THR A 173 -23.33 -11.84 6.64
N LEU A 174 -23.77 -10.94 7.51
CA LEU A 174 -23.12 -10.66 8.77
C LEU A 174 -23.80 -11.39 9.94
N ASN A 175 -23.08 -11.55 11.05
CA ASN A 175 -23.61 -12.08 12.30
C ASN A 175 -24.52 -11.08 13.01
N GLN A 176 -24.23 -9.77 12.86
CA GLN A 176 -24.97 -8.67 13.44
C GLN A 176 -24.89 -7.44 12.53
N PRO A 177 -25.82 -6.47 12.62
CA PRO A 177 -25.76 -5.25 11.85
C PRO A 177 -24.51 -4.43 12.22
N GLU A 178 -23.71 -4.03 11.21
CA GLU A 178 -22.53 -3.17 11.37
C GLU A 178 -22.65 -1.96 10.44
N SER A 179 -22.93 -0.78 10.98
CA SER A 179 -23.07 0.46 10.18
C SER A 179 -21.80 0.86 9.45
N PHE A 180 -20.65 0.38 9.92
CA PHE A 180 -19.31 0.62 9.34
C PHE A 180 -18.81 -0.53 8.45
N TRP A 181 -19.64 -1.54 8.15
CA TRP A 181 -19.23 -2.70 7.33
C TRP A 181 -18.61 -2.29 6.00
N ASN A 182 -19.21 -1.32 5.30
CA ASN A 182 -18.69 -0.87 4.02
C ASN A 182 -17.25 -0.36 4.09
N SER A 183 -16.80 0.20 5.21
CA SER A 183 -15.38 0.62 5.36
C SER A 183 -14.41 -0.57 5.36
N LYS A 184 -14.86 -1.77 5.76
CA LYS A 184 -14.03 -2.98 5.72
C LYS A 184 -13.79 -3.47 4.30
N THR A 185 -14.70 -3.17 3.36
CA THR A 185 -14.58 -3.61 1.96
C THR A 185 -13.50 -2.87 1.16
N THR A 186 -12.85 -1.88 1.77
CA THR A 186 -11.66 -1.21 1.21
C THR A 186 -10.35 -1.88 1.66
N MET A 187 -10.42 -2.90 2.52
CA MET A 187 -9.25 -3.54 3.12
C MET A 187 -8.82 -4.77 2.33
N GLY A 188 -7.51 -5.02 2.25
CA GLY A 188 -6.91 -6.10 1.48
C GLY A 188 -7.51 -7.49 1.73
N ILE A 189 -7.92 -7.81 2.97
CA ILE A 189 -8.54 -9.09 3.31
C ILE A 189 -9.88 -9.35 2.59
N LEU A 190 -10.56 -8.33 2.12
CA LEU A 190 -11.82 -8.42 1.36
C LEU A 190 -11.66 -8.06 -0.13
N MET A 191 -10.43 -7.90 -0.61
CA MET A 191 -10.13 -7.70 -2.03
C MET A 191 -10.22 -9.02 -2.81
N PRO A 192 -10.49 -8.96 -4.12
CA PRO A 192 -10.62 -10.16 -4.94
C PRO A 192 -9.27 -10.85 -5.18
N VAL A 193 -9.27 -12.18 -5.32
CA VAL A 193 -8.13 -13.01 -5.73
C VAL A 193 -8.57 -13.97 -6.82
N ASN A 194 -7.90 -13.95 -7.96
CA ASN A 194 -8.19 -14.86 -9.05
C ASN A 194 -7.74 -16.29 -8.71
N LYS A 195 -8.69 -17.25 -8.74
CA LYS A 195 -8.42 -18.61 -8.31
C LYS A 195 -7.41 -19.34 -9.19
N GLU A 196 -7.54 -19.22 -10.52
CA GLU A 196 -6.65 -19.89 -11.47
C GLU A 196 -5.21 -19.42 -11.29
N PHE A 197 -5.00 -18.12 -11.13
CA PHE A 197 -3.68 -17.57 -10.89
C PHE A 197 -3.14 -17.98 -9.51
N LEU A 198 -3.95 -17.94 -8.46
CA LEU A 198 -3.58 -18.38 -7.12
C LEU A 198 -3.10 -19.84 -7.14
N ASP A 199 -3.88 -20.72 -7.78
CA ASP A 199 -3.54 -22.15 -7.90
C ASP A 199 -2.25 -22.36 -8.72
N SER A 200 -2.05 -21.56 -9.78
CA SER A 200 -0.86 -21.64 -10.62
C SER A 200 0.43 -21.23 -9.90
N LYS A 201 0.33 -20.32 -8.94
CA LYS A 201 1.47 -19.83 -8.14
C LYS A 201 1.71 -20.67 -6.88
N GLY A 202 0.68 -21.27 -6.31
CA GLY A 202 0.81 -22.03 -5.08
C GLY A 202 1.47 -21.24 -3.96
N ASP A 203 2.57 -21.75 -3.40
CA ASP A 203 3.32 -21.07 -2.32
C ASP A 203 4.11 -19.85 -2.79
N ASP A 204 4.26 -19.64 -4.09
CA ASP A 204 4.91 -18.45 -4.67
C ASP A 204 3.95 -17.27 -4.83
N TYR A 205 2.66 -17.44 -4.54
CA TYR A 205 1.70 -16.35 -4.58
C TYR A 205 2.04 -15.27 -3.54
N GLY A 206 2.10 -14.03 -3.99
CA GLY A 206 2.33 -12.88 -3.11
C GLY A 206 3.75 -12.73 -2.57
N GLN A 207 4.78 -13.29 -3.22
CA GLN A 207 6.18 -13.07 -2.83
C GLN A 207 6.52 -11.57 -2.79
N GLY A 208 7.07 -11.09 -1.68
CA GLY A 208 7.21 -9.68 -1.35
C GLY A 208 8.01 -8.83 -2.34
N THR A 209 8.97 -9.43 -3.05
CA THR A 209 9.83 -8.71 -4.02
C THR A 209 9.62 -9.15 -5.46
N ASN A 210 8.60 -9.96 -5.73
CA ASN A 210 8.29 -10.47 -7.06
C ASN A 210 6.96 -9.90 -7.58
N PRO A 211 6.96 -8.85 -8.41
CA PRO A 211 5.74 -8.29 -8.98
C PRO A 211 4.87 -9.29 -9.73
N SER A 212 5.47 -10.31 -10.37
CA SER A 212 4.73 -11.34 -11.13
C SER A 212 4.13 -12.44 -10.24
N SER A 213 4.15 -12.25 -8.91
CA SER A 213 3.52 -13.17 -7.94
C SER A 213 2.06 -12.85 -7.63
N ILE A 214 1.53 -11.72 -8.10
CA ILE A 214 0.12 -11.33 -8.00
C ILE A 214 -0.42 -10.86 -9.34
N LEU A 215 -1.74 -10.76 -9.47
CA LEU A 215 -2.42 -10.05 -10.55
C LEU A 215 -2.86 -8.65 -10.12
N TYR A 216 -3.16 -7.83 -11.10
CA TYR A 216 -3.46 -6.40 -10.98
C TYR A 216 -4.81 -6.07 -11.58
N CYS A 217 -5.65 -5.33 -10.86
CA CYS A 217 -6.88 -4.74 -11.39
C CYS A 217 -7.09 -3.28 -10.95
N GLY A 218 -6.15 -2.73 -10.19
CA GLY A 218 -6.14 -1.34 -9.75
C GLY A 218 -5.49 -0.38 -10.74
N PRO A 219 -5.34 0.90 -10.35
CA PRO A 219 -4.83 1.97 -11.22
C PRO A 219 -3.36 1.82 -11.63
N TYR A 220 -2.56 0.99 -10.92
CA TYR A 220 -1.14 0.81 -11.20
C TYR A 220 -0.71 -0.65 -11.21
N LEU A 221 0.30 -0.93 -12.05
CA LEU A 221 1.06 -2.18 -12.06
C LEU A 221 2.38 -1.96 -11.34
N ILE A 222 2.75 -2.83 -10.41
CA ILE A 222 4.10 -2.84 -9.85
C ILE A 222 5.04 -3.43 -10.91
N LYS A 223 5.94 -2.62 -11.46
CA LYS A 223 6.84 -3.05 -12.54
C LYS A 223 8.15 -3.61 -12.02
N ALA A 224 8.64 -3.09 -10.91
CA ALA A 224 9.89 -3.55 -10.31
C ALA A 224 9.90 -3.30 -8.81
N ILE A 225 10.49 -4.23 -8.06
CA ILE A 225 10.86 -4.10 -6.65
C ILE A 225 12.31 -4.53 -6.53
N THR A 226 13.20 -3.55 -6.33
CA THR A 226 14.60 -3.81 -5.97
C THR A 226 14.75 -3.56 -4.48
N SER A 227 14.92 -4.64 -3.71
CA SER A 227 14.96 -4.61 -2.24
C SER A 227 15.93 -3.54 -1.74
N LYS A 228 15.49 -2.74 -0.76
CA LYS A 228 16.23 -1.63 -0.16
C LYS A 228 16.83 -0.66 -1.18
N SER A 229 16.16 -0.46 -2.30
CA SER A 229 16.61 0.43 -3.36
C SER A 229 15.46 1.22 -3.97
N VAL A 230 14.64 0.59 -4.82
CA VAL A 230 13.57 1.29 -5.53
C VAL A 230 12.40 0.36 -5.83
N VAL A 231 11.19 0.93 -5.73
CA VAL A 231 9.95 0.34 -6.24
C VAL A 231 9.39 1.25 -7.32
N THR A 232 8.98 0.66 -8.41
CA THR A 232 8.41 1.40 -9.55
C THR A 232 7.03 0.84 -9.87
N LEU A 233 6.05 1.75 -9.94
CA LEU A 233 4.70 1.46 -10.42
C LEU A 233 4.43 2.27 -11.68
N GLU A 234 3.70 1.70 -12.63
CA GLU A 234 3.27 2.35 -13.85
C GLU A 234 1.76 2.27 -13.98
N LYS A 235 1.17 3.33 -14.55
CA LYS A 235 -0.28 3.41 -14.77
C LYS A 235 -0.78 2.18 -15.53
N ASN A 236 -1.86 1.59 -15.05
CA ASN A 236 -2.61 0.54 -15.74
C ASN A 236 -3.39 1.15 -16.91
N PRO A 237 -3.06 0.84 -18.16
CA PRO A 237 -3.71 1.47 -19.32
C PRO A 237 -5.14 1.02 -19.53
N THR A 238 -5.54 -0.13 -18.97
CA THR A 238 -6.87 -0.71 -19.10
C THR A 238 -7.72 -0.54 -17.83
N TYR A 239 -7.24 0.28 -16.90
CA TYR A 239 -7.97 0.56 -15.66
C TYR A 239 -9.35 1.16 -15.97
N TRP A 240 -10.39 0.69 -15.28
CA TRP A 240 -11.77 1.11 -15.54
C TRP A 240 -12.00 2.62 -15.37
N ASP A 241 -11.18 3.30 -14.57
CA ASP A 241 -11.21 4.75 -14.33
C ASP A 241 -9.90 5.44 -14.76
N ALA A 242 -9.27 4.96 -15.84
CA ALA A 242 -7.97 5.45 -16.31
C ALA A 242 -7.93 6.96 -16.59
N ASP A 243 -9.06 7.56 -16.97
CA ASP A 243 -9.16 8.99 -17.26
C ASP A 243 -8.93 9.87 -16.02
N ASN A 244 -9.19 9.34 -14.83
CA ASN A 244 -8.96 10.02 -13.56
C ASN A 244 -7.56 9.77 -12.98
N VAL A 245 -6.81 8.81 -13.48
CA VAL A 245 -5.41 8.54 -13.09
C VAL A 245 -4.49 9.51 -13.83
N LYS A 246 -3.98 10.54 -13.15
CA LYS A 246 -3.16 11.59 -13.76
C LYS A 246 -1.65 11.32 -13.68
N ILE A 247 -1.21 10.58 -12.67
CA ILE A 247 0.19 10.20 -12.49
C ILE A 247 0.48 8.98 -13.38
N SER A 248 1.43 9.08 -14.30
CA SER A 248 1.79 7.98 -15.20
C SER A 248 2.74 6.96 -14.55
N LYS A 249 3.55 7.43 -13.59
CA LYS A 249 4.58 6.61 -12.93
C LYS A 249 4.75 7.03 -11.48
N VAL A 250 4.91 6.03 -10.60
CA VAL A 250 5.31 6.21 -9.21
C VAL A 250 6.68 5.60 -9.00
N LYS A 251 7.60 6.35 -8.41
CA LYS A 251 8.95 5.90 -8.04
C LYS A 251 9.15 6.09 -6.56
N LEU A 252 9.30 5.00 -5.81
CA LEU A 252 9.58 5.02 -4.38
C LEU A 252 11.03 4.58 -4.15
N THR A 253 11.83 5.45 -3.54
CA THR A 253 13.23 5.19 -3.22
C THR A 253 13.35 4.75 -1.76
N TYR A 254 14.18 3.74 -1.49
CA TYR A 254 14.38 3.28 -0.11
C TYR A 254 15.04 4.36 0.74
N TYR A 255 14.50 4.54 1.94
CA TYR A 255 15.01 5.46 2.96
C TYR A 255 15.10 4.73 4.30
N ASP A 256 16.29 4.71 4.90
CA ASP A 256 16.56 3.97 6.14
C ASP A 256 16.09 4.67 7.42
N GLY A 257 15.54 5.89 7.28
CA GLY A 257 15.02 6.66 8.43
C GLY A 257 16.06 7.46 9.21
N GLN A 258 17.36 7.44 8.84
CA GLN A 258 18.43 8.02 9.65
C GLN A 258 18.60 9.53 9.43
N ASP A 259 18.50 10.01 8.19
CA ASP A 259 18.73 11.42 7.84
C ASP A 259 17.46 12.09 7.28
N SER A 260 16.64 12.65 8.18
CA SER A 260 15.42 13.36 7.77
C SER A 260 15.68 14.62 6.94
N GLU A 261 16.89 15.21 7.02
CA GLU A 261 17.26 16.37 6.19
C GLU A 261 17.49 15.97 4.74
N SER A 262 17.86 14.70 4.47
CA SER A 262 18.00 14.18 3.10
C SER A 262 16.69 14.24 2.32
N LEU A 263 15.55 14.11 3.01
CA LEU A 263 14.23 14.22 2.37
C LEU A 263 13.97 15.63 1.83
N ILE A 264 14.36 16.63 2.59
CA ILE A 264 14.22 18.03 2.18
C ILE A 264 15.20 18.37 1.05
N ARG A 265 16.45 17.88 1.15
CA ARG A 265 17.44 18.07 0.06
C ARG A 265 16.96 17.39 -1.23
N GLY A 266 16.38 16.18 -1.14
CA GLY A 266 15.81 15.50 -2.31
C GLY A 266 14.63 16.25 -2.92
N PHE A 267 13.77 16.87 -2.10
CA PHE A 267 12.70 17.76 -2.58
C PHE A 267 13.27 19.01 -3.25
N ASP A 268 14.24 19.67 -2.64
CA ASP A 268 14.92 20.85 -3.19
C ASP A 268 15.61 20.57 -4.53
N ASN A 269 16.14 19.37 -4.71
CA ASN A 269 16.82 18.95 -5.94
C ASN A 269 15.85 18.46 -7.02
N GLY A 270 14.56 18.28 -6.68
CA GLY A 270 13.57 17.68 -7.58
C GLY A 270 13.61 16.14 -7.66
N ASP A 271 14.35 15.47 -6.76
CA ASP A 271 14.39 14.02 -6.68
C ASP A 271 13.07 13.46 -6.13
N TYR A 272 12.41 14.23 -5.28
CA TYR A 272 11.12 13.89 -4.65
C TYR A 272 10.06 14.93 -4.98
N THR A 273 8.86 14.47 -5.30
CA THR A 273 7.68 15.32 -5.52
C THR A 273 7.12 15.87 -4.20
N PHE A 274 7.45 15.21 -3.10
CA PHE A 274 6.93 15.48 -1.76
C PHE A 274 8.02 15.22 -0.73
N ALA A 275 8.02 15.97 0.38
CA ALA A 275 8.88 15.69 1.53
C ALA A 275 8.13 15.87 2.84
N ARG A 276 8.34 14.96 3.78
CA ARG A 276 7.73 15.04 5.10
C ARG A 276 8.58 15.89 6.04
N VAL A 277 7.96 16.87 6.67
CA VAL A 277 8.58 17.74 7.67
C VAL A 277 7.84 17.61 8.99
N PHE A 278 8.59 17.56 10.09
CA PHE A 278 7.99 17.46 11.41
C PHE A 278 8.17 18.80 12.14
N PRO A 279 7.09 19.40 12.70
CA PRO A 279 7.15 20.68 13.38
C PRO A 279 8.10 20.71 14.60
N ASN A 280 8.35 19.57 15.22
CA ASN A 280 9.30 19.40 16.33
C ASN A 280 10.72 19.08 15.86
N GLY A 281 10.97 18.99 14.55
CA GLY A 281 12.29 18.74 13.98
C GLY A 281 13.23 19.96 14.13
N SER A 282 14.52 19.71 14.29
CA SER A 282 15.54 20.77 14.45
C SER A 282 15.61 21.72 13.25
N ASN A 283 15.31 21.22 12.07
CA ASN A 283 15.35 21.95 10.80
C ASN A 283 14.03 22.64 10.44
N TYR A 284 12.93 22.43 11.20
CA TYR A 284 11.60 22.93 10.84
C TYR A 284 11.57 24.43 10.51
N LYS A 285 12.15 25.26 11.39
CA LYS A 285 12.15 26.73 11.19
C LYS A 285 12.85 27.18 9.91
N SER A 286 13.91 26.49 9.51
CA SER A 286 14.64 26.81 8.29
C SER A 286 13.85 26.37 7.05
N VAL A 287 13.21 25.20 7.12
CA VAL A 287 12.33 24.70 6.05
C VAL A 287 11.10 25.58 5.91
N GLU A 288 10.43 25.91 7.02
CA GLU A 288 9.27 26.82 7.03
C GLU A 288 9.59 28.18 6.40
N LYS A 289 10.76 28.74 6.71
CA LYS A 289 11.20 30.02 6.10
C LYS A 289 11.42 29.91 4.59
N LYS A 290 11.96 28.78 4.12
CA LYS A 290 12.29 28.55 2.71
C LYS A 290 11.08 28.15 1.87
N HIS A 291 10.21 27.32 2.42
CA HIS A 291 9.10 26.65 1.73
C HIS A 291 7.74 27.01 2.30
N LYS A 292 7.57 28.22 2.82
CA LYS A 292 6.34 28.66 3.50
C LYS A 292 5.06 28.36 2.71
N ASP A 293 5.11 28.58 1.41
CA ASP A 293 3.95 28.44 0.51
C ASP A 293 3.74 27.00 0.03
N ASP A 294 4.71 26.10 0.27
CA ASP A 294 4.66 24.69 -0.13
C ASP A 294 4.25 23.78 1.04
N ILE A 295 4.23 24.30 2.29
CA ILE A 295 3.89 23.51 3.46
C ILE A 295 2.38 23.33 3.56
N VAL A 296 1.97 22.06 3.54
CA VAL A 296 0.59 21.66 3.79
C VAL A 296 0.54 20.84 5.07
N PHE A 297 -0.32 21.23 6.01
CA PHE A 297 -0.58 20.42 7.20
C PHE A 297 -1.56 19.32 6.85
N SER A 298 -1.21 18.08 7.22
CA SER A 298 -2.15 16.98 7.13
C SER A 298 -3.26 17.12 8.16
N ASP A 299 -4.42 16.55 7.87
CA ASP A 299 -5.47 16.42 8.84
C ASP A 299 -5.02 15.60 10.05
N GLN A 300 -5.71 15.80 11.18
CA GLN A 300 -5.44 15.05 12.39
C GLN A 300 -5.70 13.56 12.14
N GLY A 301 -4.70 12.72 12.40
CA GLY A 301 -4.83 11.28 12.31
C GLY A 301 -5.83 10.72 13.35
N SER A 302 -6.50 9.64 13.00
CA SER A 302 -7.40 8.90 13.90
C SER A 302 -6.67 7.97 14.89
N SER A 303 -5.33 7.90 14.81
CA SER A 303 -4.52 6.99 15.63
C SER A 303 -4.18 7.60 16.98
N THR A 304 -4.25 6.77 18.02
CA THR A 304 -3.73 7.10 19.35
C THR A 304 -2.40 6.38 19.56
N TYR A 305 -1.38 7.14 19.93
CA TYR A 305 -0.07 6.59 20.28
C TYR A 305 0.05 6.46 21.79
N ASN A 306 0.47 5.29 22.24
CA ASN A 306 0.63 5.00 23.65
C ASN A 306 1.88 4.18 23.94
N LEU A 307 2.44 4.37 25.13
CA LEU A 307 3.46 3.51 25.71
C LEU A 307 2.80 2.43 26.54
N SER A 308 2.91 1.17 26.13
CA SER A 308 2.38 0.02 26.84
C SER A 308 3.48 -0.69 27.62
N PHE A 309 3.15 -1.13 28.85
CA PHE A 309 4.04 -1.97 29.64
C PHE A 309 3.64 -3.43 29.47
N ASN A 310 4.59 -4.28 29.06
CA ASN A 310 4.38 -5.72 29.04
C ASN A 310 4.49 -6.26 30.48
N ILE A 311 3.36 -6.34 31.18
CA ILE A 311 3.30 -6.78 32.58
C ILE A 311 3.33 -8.31 32.74
N ASP A 312 3.08 -9.05 31.64
CA ASP A 312 3.10 -10.53 31.63
C ASP A 312 4.03 -11.05 30.54
N ARG A 313 5.28 -10.62 30.60
CA ARG A 313 6.29 -11.02 29.61
C ARG A 313 6.62 -12.50 29.74
N GLN A 314 6.47 -13.25 28.63
CA GLN A 314 6.77 -14.68 28.54
C GLN A 314 8.12 -14.97 27.87
N ALA A 315 8.56 -14.12 26.93
CA ALA A 315 9.75 -14.31 26.13
C ALA A 315 10.79 -13.20 26.38
N TYR A 316 12.08 -13.58 26.42
CA TYR A 316 13.18 -12.66 26.72
C TYR A 316 14.30 -12.69 25.65
N GLU A 317 14.14 -13.40 24.57
CA GLU A 317 15.17 -13.65 23.54
C GLU A 317 15.71 -12.36 22.92
N ILE A 318 14.85 -11.34 22.78
CA ILE A 318 15.21 -10.06 22.19
C ILE A 318 15.66 -9.00 23.22
N THR A 319 15.95 -9.41 24.45
CA THR A 319 16.34 -8.47 25.51
C THR A 319 17.77 -8.70 25.96
N THR A 320 18.37 -7.65 26.55
CA THR A 320 19.68 -7.74 27.21
C THR A 320 19.61 -8.37 28.62
N LYS A 321 18.44 -8.82 29.07
CA LYS A 321 18.22 -9.44 30.37
C LYS A 321 18.42 -10.94 30.27
N THR A 322 19.62 -11.42 30.52
CA THR A 322 20.02 -12.82 30.31
C THR A 322 19.91 -13.68 31.57
N THR A 323 20.14 -13.10 32.74
CA THR A 323 20.11 -13.85 34.03
C THR A 323 18.72 -13.84 34.66
N ASP A 324 18.37 -14.87 35.43
CA ASP A 324 17.10 -14.95 36.15
C ASP A 324 16.89 -13.82 37.14
N ALA A 325 17.97 -13.37 37.80
CA ALA A 325 17.95 -12.21 38.69
C ALA A 325 17.54 -10.92 37.92
N GLN A 326 18.08 -10.69 36.72
CA GLN A 326 17.73 -9.53 35.89
C GLN A 326 16.28 -9.62 35.41
N LYS A 327 15.82 -10.80 34.96
CA LYS A 327 14.44 -11.03 34.53
C LYS A 327 13.46 -10.78 35.67
N SER A 328 13.73 -11.36 36.86
CA SER A 328 12.93 -11.18 38.07
C SER A 328 12.85 -9.72 38.50
N SER A 329 13.99 -9.03 38.58
CA SER A 329 14.05 -7.60 38.95
C SER A 329 13.26 -6.74 37.96
N THR A 330 13.40 -7.01 36.67
CA THR A 330 12.65 -6.29 35.62
C THR A 330 11.14 -6.52 35.77
N LYS A 331 10.70 -7.76 35.99
CA LYS A 331 9.30 -8.09 36.22
C LYS A 331 8.76 -7.37 37.45
N LYS A 332 9.50 -7.39 38.54
CA LYS A 332 9.14 -6.70 39.81
C LYS A 332 8.97 -5.19 39.59
N ALA A 333 9.90 -4.55 38.86
CA ALA A 333 9.82 -3.13 38.56
C ALA A 333 8.58 -2.81 37.67
N ILE A 334 8.36 -3.55 36.60
CA ILE A 334 7.22 -3.33 35.69
C ILE A 334 5.87 -3.57 36.40
N LEU A 335 5.79 -4.51 37.34
CA LEU A 335 4.58 -4.75 38.14
C LEU A 335 4.34 -3.67 39.21
N ASN A 336 5.35 -2.92 39.59
CA ASN A 336 5.22 -1.84 40.56
C ASN A 336 4.45 -0.65 39.91
N LYS A 337 3.36 -0.24 40.54
CA LYS A 337 2.50 0.86 40.04
C LYS A 337 3.29 2.18 40.02
N ASP A 338 4.01 2.48 41.08
CA ASP A 338 4.72 3.76 41.22
C ASP A 338 5.84 3.90 40.19
N PHE A 339 6.52 2.78 39.87
CA PHE A 339 7.51 2.75 38.80
C PHE A 339 6.90 3.10 37.43
N ARG A 340 5.75 2.51 37.09
CA ARG A 340 5.05 2.84 35.84
C ARG A 340 4.55 4.29 35.83
N GLN A 341 4.04 4.79 36.95
CA GLN A 341 3.62 6.18 37.09
C GLN A 341 4.79 7.16 36.97
N ALA A 342 5.94 6.84 37.54
CA ALA A 342 7.14 7.66 37.40
C ALA A 342 7.55 7.83 35.92
N ILE A 343 7.55 6.74 35.15
CA ILE A 343 7.80 6.80 33.69
C ILE A 343 6.75 7.66 32.99
N MET A 344 5.46 7.48 33.34
CA MET A 344 4.35 8.25 32.74
C MET A 344 4.48 9.75 33.00
N PHE A 345 4.90 10.16 34.21
CA PHE A 345 5.10 11.57 34.54
C PHE A 345 6.37 12.17 33.94
N ALA A 346 7.43 11.35 33.77
CA ALA A 346 8.65 11.78 33.13
C ALA A 346 8.53 11.97 31.61
N PHE A 347 7.52 11.37 31.00
CA PHE A 347 7.33 11.41 29.54
C PHE A 347 6.76 12.76 29.09
N ASN A 348 7.55 13.49 28.31
CA ASN A 348 7.12 14.78 27.73
C ASN A 348 6.26 14.57 26.49
N ARG A 349 4.93 14.55 26.67
CA ARG A 349 3.98 14.33 25.57
C ARG A 349 4.03 15.42 24.50
N LYS A 350 4.30 16.68 24.88
CA LYS A 350 4.40 17.79 23.91
C LYS A 350 5.59 17.68 22.99
N ALA A 351 6.70 17.11 23.49
CA ALA A 351 7.89 16.91 22.68
C ALA A 351 7.78 15.65 21.80
N TYR A 352 6.85 14.74 22.13
CA TYR A 352 6.63 13.52 21.36
C TYR A 352 5.72 13.73 20.15
N VAL A 353 4.73 14.63 20.25
CA VAL A 353 3.81 15.02 19.18
C VAL A 353 4.44 16.12 18.36
#